data_353e924e67e4c4517136310fe4768163
#
_entry.id   353e924e67e4c4517136310fe4768163
#
_cell.length_a   1.000
_cell.length_b   1.000
_cell.length_c   1.000
_cell.angle_alpha   90.00
_cell.angle_beta   90.00
_cell.angle_gamma   90.00
#
_symmetry.space_group_name_H-M   'P 1'
#
loop_
_entity.id
_entity.type
_entity.pdbx_description
1 polymer ?
#
loop_
_entity_poly.entity_id
_entity_poly.type
_entity_poly.pdbx_seq_one_letter_code
_entity_poly.pdbx_strand_id
1 'polypeptide(L)'
;MIFTAYFLEEYVKKEDIKRVKLLYSDVVVLSKNGIFYYAYNEDAFVVSYIMGYNVKNNKVGFPVNSLEKVISVFSKMKVSIYVDNMLFEFGNNYKKYLDEYKSKFEVEWLMNDLNKSIKEILKRDKGSYKIIKEYLSNI
;
A
#
# COMPACT_ATOMS: atom_id res chain seq x y z
N MET A 1 16.37 0.63 26.72
CA MET A 1 15.31 1.57 27.11
C MET A 1 14.85 2.47 25.97
N ILE A 2 15.73 3.08 25.21
CA ILE A 2 15.39 3.85 24.00
C ILE A 2 14.67 2.96 22.98
N PHE A 3 15.08 1.72 22.87
CA PHE A 3 14.50 0.70 22.00
C PHE A 3 13.03 0.39 22.32
N THR A 4 12.69 0.33 23.61
CA THR A 4 11.33 -0.02 24.07
C THR A 4 10.36 1.13 23.80
N ALA A 5 10.78 2.37 24.00
CA ALA A 5 9.95 3.55 23.74
C ALA A 5 9.63 3.69 22.24
N TYR A 6 10.63 3.49 21.38
CA TYR A 6 10.47 3.54 19.92
C TYR A 6 9.53 2.44 19.42
N PHE A 7 9.67 1.23 19.95
CA PHE A 7 8.84 0.08 19.60
C PHE A 7 7.37 0.29 20.00
N LEU A 8 7.13 0.85 21.20
CA LEU A 8 5.79 1.17 21.67
C LEU A 8 5.14 2.27 20.83
N GLU A 9 5.88 3.27 20.43
CA GLU A 9 5.38 4.36 19.60
C GLU A 9 4.92 3.84 18.23
N GLU A 10 5.69 2.97 17.59
CA GLU A 10 5.32 2.35 16.33
C GLU A 10 4.10 1.44 16.49
N TYR A 11 4.02 0.67 17.55
CA TYR A 11 2.87 -0.17 17.87
C TYR A 11 1.59 0.64 18.03
N VAL A 12 1.65 1.74 18.78
CA VAL A 12 0.51 2.65 19.00
C VAL A 12 0.03 3.24 17.67
N LYS A 13 0.95 3.64 16.79
CA LYS A 13 0.59 4.14 15.46
C LYS A 13 -0.15 3.11 14.61
N LYS A 14 0.29 1.86 14.62
CA LYS A 14 -0.37 0.76 13.89
C LYS A 14 -1.79 0.51 14.41
N GLU A 15 -1.97 0.51 15.73
CA GLU A 15 -3.28 0.33 16.34
C GLU A 15 -4.21 1.51 16.04
N ASP A 16 -3.70 2.73 16.02
CA ASP A 16 -4.45 3.92 15.66
C ASP A 16 -4.93 3.86 14.19
N ILE A 17 -4.07 3.43 13.29
CA ILE A 17 -4.43 3.25 11.88
C ILE A 17 -5.55 2.22 11.75
N LYS A 18 -5.45 1.07 12.40
CA LYS A 18 -6.49 0.04 12.38
C LYS A 18 -7.82 0.56 12.89
N ARG A 19 -7.80 1.30 13.98
CA ARG A 19 -9.00 1.88 14.58
C ARG A 19 -9.68 2.86 13.63
N VAL A 20 -8.91 3.74 13.02
CA VAL A 20 -9.42 4.71 12.04
C VAL A 20 -9.99 3.99 10.82
N LYS A 21 -9.32 2.96 10.32
CA LYS A 21 -9.79 2.16 9.17
C LYS A 21 -11.08 1.41 9.47
N LEU A 22 -11.31 1.00 10.70
CA LEU A 22 -12.58 0.38 11.10
C LEU A 22 -13.75 1.37 11.03
N LEU A 23 -13.49 2.63 11.33
CA LEU A 23 -14.49 3.70 11.28
C LEU A 23 -14.65 4.26 9.86
N TYR A 24 -13.58 4.35 9.10
CA TYR A 24 -13.54 5.00 7.78
C TYR A 24 -12.79 4.11 6.79
N SER A 25 -13.43 3.03 6.31
CA SER A 25 -12.80 2.05 5.43
C SER A 25 -12.36 2.64 4.08
N ASP A 26 -13.11 3.60 3.56
CA ASP A 26 -12.88 4.21 2.24
C ASP A 26 -12.17 5.57 2.34
N VAL A 27 -11.31 5.72 3.32
CA VAL A 27 -10.51 6.91 3.57
C VAL A 27 -9.05 6.52 3.57
N VAL A 28 -8.21 7.30 2.91
CA VAL A 28 -6.76 7.12 3.00
C VAL A 28 -6.26 7.66 4.33
N VAL A 29 -5.64 6.80 5.13
CA VAL A 29 -5.06 7.16 6.42
C VAL A 29 -3.56 7.40 6.25
N LEU A 30 -3.12 8.61 6.55
CA LEU A 30 -1.70 8.97 6.51
C LEU A 30 -1.13 8.99 7.92
N SER A 31 0.03 8.37 8.10
CA SER A 31 0.74 8.30 9.37
C SER A 31 2.08 9.00 9.24
N LYS A 32 2.33 9.96 10.12
CA LYS A 32 3.60 10.69 10.14
C LYS A 32 4.65 9.90 10.91
N ASN A 33 5.81 9.75 10.29
CA ASN A 33 6.98 9.16 10.92
C ASN A 33 8.21 9.95 10.50
N GLY A 34 8.77 10.72 11.43
CA GLY A 34 9.87 11.63 11.15
C GLY A 34 9.45 12.74 10.18
N ILE A 35 10.14 12.85 9.06
CA ILE A 35 9.90 13.87 8.04
C ILE A 35 9.05 13.36 6.87
N PHE A 36 8.44 12.18 7.02
CA PHE A 36 7.61 11.58 5.99
C PHE A 36 6.22 11.26 6.51
N TYR A 37 5.24 11.31 5.60
CA TYR A 37 3.94 10.67 5.77
C TYR A 37 3.93 9.37 5.01
N TYR A 38 3.25 8.35 5.56
CA TYR A 38 3.14 7.01 4.97
C TYR A 38 1.69 6.58 4.87
N ALA A 39 1.38 5.90 3.78
CA ALA A 39 0.16 5.12 3.61
C ALA A 39 0.53 3.64 3.46
N TYR A 40 -0.33 2.75 3.92
CA TYR A 40 -0.06 1.31 3.97
C TYR A 40 -1.14 0.52 3.24
N ASN A 41 -0.73 -0.60 2.66
CA ASN A 41 -1.61 -1.58 2.01
C ASN A 41 -2.49 -0.92 0.94
N GLU A 42 -3.80 -1.10 1.01
CA GLU A 42 -4.73 -0.55 0.01
C GLU A 42 -4.66 0.98 -0.08
N ASP A 43 -4.46 1.65 1.04
CA ASP A 43 -4.28 3.11 1.04
C ASP A 43 -3.04 3.51 0.23
N ALA A 44 -1.96 2.74 0.32
CA ALA A 44 -0.76 2.97 -0.48
C ALA A 44 -1.05 2.84 -1.97
N PHE A 45 -1.87 1.88 -2.36
CA PHE A 45 -2.25 1.68 -3.76
C PHE A 45 -3.05 2.86 -4.31
N VAL A 46 -3.97 3.37 -3.51
CA VAL A 46 -4.77 4.56 -3.90
C VAL A 46 -3.88 5.80 -4.02
N VAL A 47 -2.98 6.03 -3.07
CA VAL A 47 -2.02 7.15 -3.15
C VAL A 47 -1.14 7.02 -4.40
N SER A 48 -0.63 5.83 -4.66
CA SER A 48 0.19 5.57 -5.84
C SER A 48 -0.56 5.86 -7.15
N TYR A 49 -1.80 5.41 -7.23
CA TYR A 49 -2.61 5.63 -8.43
C TYR A 49 -2.86 7.12 -8.68
N ILE A 50 -3.20 7.86 -7.63
CA ILE A 50 -3.53 9.28 -7.73
C ILE A 50 -2.28 10.15 -7.93
N MET A 51 -1.22 9.90 -7.17
CA MET A 51 -0.04 10.76 -7.13
C MET A 51 1.10 10.29 -8.01
N GLY A 52 1.08 9.03 -8.47
CA GLY A 52 2.19 8.45 -9.22
C GLY A 52 3.40 8.05 -8.35
N TYR A 53 3.25 8.00 -7.03
CA TYR A 53 4.33 7.60 -6.14
C TYR A 53 4.51 6.09 -6.14
N ASN A 54 5.74 5.62 -5.96
CA ASN A 54 6.05 4.19 -6.00
C ASN A 54 5.64 3.48 -4.70
N VAL A 55 4.97 2.34 -4.86
CA VAL A 55 4.70 1.41 -3.76
C VAL A 55 5.90 0.50 -3.56
N LYS A 56 6.38 0.40 -2.32
CA LYS A 56 7.46 -0.49 -1.95
C LYS A 56 7.12 -1.16 -0.62
N ASN A 57 7.09 -2.50 -0.60
CA ASN A 57 6.70 -3.28 0.59
C ASN A 57 5.31 -2.90 1.11
N ASN A 58 4.34 -2.72 0.21
CA ASN A 58 2.97 -2.31 0.52
C ASN A 58 2.89 -0.98 1.26
N LYS A 59 3.82 -0.09 1.00
CA LYS A 59 3.93 1.21 1.65
C LYS A 59 4.31 2.28 0.65
N VAL A 60 3.70 3.46 0.78
CA VAL A 60 4.06 4.66 0.04
C VAL A 60 4.42 5.75 1.05
N GLY A 61 5.53 6.42 0.83
CA GLY A 61 5.94 7.55 1.66
C GLY A 61 6.19 8.79 0.82
N PHE A 62 5.95 9.95 1.40
CA PHE A 62 6.28 11.24 0.80
C PHE A 62 6.69 12.24 1.88
N PRO A 63 7.52 13.25 1.54
CA PRO A 63 7.96 14.24 2.51
C PRO A 63 6.79 15.05 3.08
N VAL A 64 6.89 15.45 4.34
CA VAL A 64 5.84 16.27 4.99
C VAL A 64 5.54 17.55 4.21
N ASN A 65 6.53 18.11 3.50
CA ASN A 65 6.36 19.31 2.68
C ASN A 65 5.43 19.09 1.48
N SER A 66 5.17 17.85 1.10
CA SER A 66 4.27 17.51 -0.01
C SER A 66 2.82 17.32 0.42
N LEU A 67 2.52 17.40 1.71
CA LEU A 67 1.18 17.12 2.22
C LEU A 67 0.11 18.02 1.61
N GLU A 68 0.36 19.32 1.50
CA GLU A 68 -0.59 20.27 0.92
C GLU A 68 -0.92 19.91 -0.53
N LYS A 69 0.10 19.54 -1.31
CA LYS A 69 -0.07 19.08 -2.69
C LYS A 69 -0.93 17.82 -2.75
N VAL A 70 -0.66 16.85 -1.88
CA VAL A 70 -1.42 15.61 -1.82
C VAL A 70 -2.88 15.89 -1.47
N ILE A 71 -3.14 16.67 -0.45
CA ILE A 71 -4.50 17.06 -0.04
C ILE A 71 -5.23 17.77 -1.20
N SER A 72 -4.57 18.69 -1.89
CA SER A 72 -5.14 19.40 -3.02
C SER A 72 -5.55 18.48 -4.17
N VAL A 73 -4.69 17.53 -4.52
CA VAL A 73 -4.98 16.57 -5.59
C VAL A 73 -6.11 15.63 -5.16
N PHE A 74 -6.10 15.13 -3.93
CA PHE A 74 -7.14 14.25 -3.39
C PHE A 74 -8.49 14.93 -3.35
N SER A 75 -8.51 16.23 -3.04
CA SER A 75 -9.73 17.04 -3.10
C SER A 75 -10.34 17.03 -4.50
N LYS A 76 -9.51 17.21 -5.54
CA LYS A 76 -9.95 17.18 -6.94
C LYS A 76 -10.39 15.79 -7.38
N MET A 77 -9.71 14.75 -6.89
CA MET A 77 -10.01 13.36 -7.23
C MET A 77 -11.13 12.78 -6.38
N LYS A 78 -11.62 13.50 -5.39
CA LYS A 78 -12.73 13.13 -4.52
C LYS A 78 -12.45 11.85 -3.71
N VAL A 79 -11.26 11.78 -3.12
CA VAL A 79 -10.87 10.75 -2.17
C VAL A 79 -10.58 11.42 -0.83
N SER A 80 -11.22 10.94 0.22
CA SER A 80 -11.09 11.48 1.57
C SER A 80 -9.78 11.04 2.23
N ILE A 81 -9.23 11.89 3.08
CA ILE A 81 -7.96 11.67 3.77
C ILE A 81 -8.17 11.88 5.26
N TYR A 82 -7.57 11.00 6.07
CA TYR A 82 -7.39 11.19 7.50
C TYR A 82 -5.91 11.39 7.79
N VAL A 83 -5.57 12.55 8.34
CA VAL A 83 -4.18 12.91 8.65
C VAL A 83 -4.14 13.88 9.82
N ASP A 84 -3.17 13.69 10.73
CA ASP A 84 -2.97 14.56 11.90
C ASP A 84 -4.26 14.74 12.72
N ASN A 85 -4.99 13.64 12.97
CA ASN A 85 -6.25 13.61 13.70
C ASN A 85 -7.38 14.42 13.04
N MET A 86 -7.27 14.72 11.75
CA MET A 86 -8.28 15.46 11.00
C MET A 86 -8.79 14.64 9.83
N LEU A 87 -10.12 14.60 9.68
CA LEU A 87 -10.77 13.97 8.53
C LEU A 87 -11.11 15.05 7.49
N PHE A 88 -10.55 14.88 6.28
CA PHE A 88 -10.89 15.69 5.12
C PHE A 88 -11.84 14.90 4.24
N GLU A 89 -13.11 15.27 4.24
CA GLU A 89 -14.14 14.61 3.44
C GLU A 89 -14.21 15.25 2.06
N PHE A 90 -13.63 14.60 1.05
CA PHE A 90 -13.62 15.09 -0.32
C PHE A 90 -14.55 14.32 -1.25
N GLY A 91 -14.88 13.07 -0.90
CA GLY A 91 -15.73 12.23 -1.72
C GLY A 91 -15.49 10.74 -1.46
N ASN A 92 -16.05 9.91 -2.35
CA ASN A 92 -16.09 8.46 -2.17
C ASN A 92 -15.48 7.68 -3.34
N ASN A 93 -14.52 8.25 -4.05
CA ASN A 93 -13.88 7.59 -5.19
C ASN A 93 -12.74 6.63 -4.80
N TYR A 94 -12.55 6.36 -3.52
CA TYR A 94 -11.50 5.47 -3.01
C TYR A 94 -11.53 4.10 -3.70
N LYS A 95 -12.67 3.42 -3.66
CA LYS A 95 -12.82 2.08 -4.24
C LYS A 95 -12.59 2.09 -5.75
N LYS A 96 -13.07 3.10 -6.44
CA LYS A 96 -12.88 3.26 -7.88
C LYS A 96 -11.39 3.26 -8.24
N TYR A 97 -10.58 4.07 -7.55
CA TYR A 97 -9.15 4.16 -7.83
C TYR A 97 -8.37 2.96 -7.34
N LEU A 98 -8.80 2.32 -6.25
CA LEU A 98 -8.22 1.07 -5.81
C LEU A 98 -8.40 -0.02 -6.87
N ASP A 99 -9.62 -0.15 -7.41
CA ASP A 99 -9.90 -1.13 -8.46
C ASP A 99 -9.13 -0.82 -9.75
N GLU A 100 -9.02 0.44 -10.11
CA GLU A 100 -8.23 0.87 -11.28
C GLU A 100 -6.73 0.57 -11.09
N TYR A 101 -6.20 0.78 -9.89
CA TYR A 101 -4.82 0.41 -9.57
C TYR A 101 -4.61 -1.10 -9.72
N LYS A 102 -5.48 -1.90 -9.11
CA LYS A 102 -5.40 -3.36 -9.18
C LYS A 102 -5.48 -3.86 -10.60
N SER A 103 -6.38 -3.30 -11.40
CA SER A 103 -6.53 -3.65 -12.82
C SER A 103 -5.28 -3.33 -13.63
N LYS A 104 -4.67 -2.17 -13.41
CA LYS A 104 -3.46 -1.74 -14.10
C LYS A 104 -2.25 -2.61 -13.78
N PHE A 105 -2.13 -3.05 -12.53
CA PHE A 105 -0.99 -3.83 -12.06
C PHE A 105 -1.29 -5.33 -11.88
N GLU A 106 -2.46 -5.79 -12.34
CA GLU A 106 -2.91 -7.18 -12.15
C GLU A 106 -1.91 -8.19 -12.72
N VAL A 107 -1.45 -7.98 -13.95
CA VAL A 107 -0.48 -8.90 -14.58
C VAL A 107 0.82 -8.94 -13.79
N GLU A 108 1.30 -7.78 -13.37
CA GLU A 108 2.53 -7.68 -12.57
C GLU A 108 2.36 -8.37 -11.21
N TRP A 109 1.22 -8.17 -10.57
CA TRP A 109 0.91 -8.83 -9.30
C TRP A 109 0.83 -10.35 -9.46
N LEU A 110 0.15 -10.83 -10.51
CA LEU A 110 0.05 -12.26 -10.82
C LEU A 110 1.43 -12.88 -11.09
N MET A 111 2.29 -12.17 -11.82
CA MET A 111 3.67 -12.62 -12.07
C MET A 111 4.47 -12.73 -10.79
N ASN A 112 4.34 -11.76 -9.90
CA ASN A 112 5.03 -11.76 -8.61
C ASN A 112 4.55 -12.91 -7.72
N ASP A 113 3.25 -13.17 -7.70
CA ASP A 113 2.66 -14.27 -6.94
C ASP A 113 3.14 -15.63 -7.47
N LEU A 114 3.13 -15.83 -8.79
CA LEU A 114 3.64 -17.04 -9.43
C LEU A 114 5.13 -17.24 -9.13
N ASN A 115 5.94 -16.20 -9.26
CA ASN A 115 7.37 -16.28 -8.99
C ASN A 115 7.65 -16.68 -7.54
N LYS A 116 6.86 -16.19 -6.60
CA LYS A 116 6.96 -16.57 -5.19
C LYS A 116 6.65 -18.05 -4.99
N SER A 117 5.58 -18.55 -5.60
CA SER A 117 5.18 -19.95 -5.53
C SER A 117 6.22 -20.87 -6.14
N ILE A 118 6.74 -20.51 -7.31
CA ILE A 118 7.81 -21.24 -8.00
C ILE A 118 9.06 -21.31 -7.13
N LYS A 119 9.44 -20.20 -6.53
CA LYS A 119 10.61 -20.12 -5.65
C LYS A 119 10.48 -21.04 -4.44
N GLU A 120 9.29 -21.10 -3.83
CA GLU A 120 9.02 -21.99 -2.70
C GLU A 120 9.11 -23.47 -3.10
N ILE A 121 8.59 -23.83 -4.27
CA ILE A 121 8.67 -25.19 -4.81
C ILE A 121 10.12 -25.58 -5.05
N LEU A 122 10.92 -24.72 -5.69
CA LEU A 122 12.31 -25.00 -6.01
C LEU A 122 13.20 -25.10 -4.77
N LYS A 123 12.86 -24.39 -3.70
CA LYS A 123 13.55 -24.53 -2.41
C LYS A 123 13.35 -25.90 -1.77
N ARG A 124 12.16 -26.49 -1.96
CA ARG A 124 11.83 -27.81 -1.41
C ARG A 124 12.34 -28.93 -2.31
N ASP A 125 12.25 -28.76 -3.63
CA ASP A 125 12.61 -29.78 -4.61
C ASP A 125 13.14 -29.15 -5.89
N LYS A 126 14.46 -29.14 -6.04
CA LYS A 126 15.14 -28.63 -7.23
C LYS A 126 14.80 -29.43 -8.50
N GLY A 127 14.42 -30.71 -8.34
CA GLY A 127 14.01 -31.55 -9.47
C GLY A 127 12.76 -31.04 -10.18
N SER A 128 11.92 -30.29 -9.48
CA SER A 128 10.72 -29.64 -10.06
C SER A 128 11.04 -28.63 -11.14
N TYR A 129 12.28 -28.14 -11.26
CA TYR A 129 12.67 -27.17 -12.28
C TYR A 129 12.37 -27.65 -13.71
N LYS A 130 12.75 -28.90 -14.01
CA LYS A 130 12.50 -29.47 -15.35
C LYS A 130 11.01 -29.54 -15.68
N ILE A 131 10.21 -29.98 -14.72
CA ILE A 131 8.76 -30.14 -14.86
C ILE A 131 8.12 -28.76 -15.11
N ILE A 132 8.47 -27.77 -14.32
CA ILE A 132 7.95 -26.40 -14.44
C ILE A 132 8.35 -25.79 -15.80
N LYS A 133 9.62 -25.92 -16.17
CA LYS A 133 10.13 -25.38 -17.43
C LYS A 133 9.45 -26.02 -18.64
N GLU A 134 9.27 -27.33 -18.62
CA GLU A 134 8.61 -28.08 -19.69
C GLU A 134 7.14 -27.65 -19.83
N TYR A 135 6.42 -27.52 -18.69
CA TYR A 135 5.05 -27.02 -18.68
C TYR A 135 4.95 -25.63 -19.29
N LEU A 136 5.80 -24.69 -18.88
CA LEU A 136 5.80 -23.32 -19.40
C LEU A 136 6.16 -23.26 -20.89
N SER A 137 7.00 -24.18 -21.38
CA SER A 137 7.39 -24.23 -22.80
C SER A 137 6.26 -24.70 -23.69
N ASN A 138 5.26 -25.39 -23.16
CA ASN A 138 4.11 -25.91 -23.90
C ASN A 138 2.90 -24.96 -23.93
N ILE A 139 3.01 -23.85 -23.27
CA ILE A 139 1.99 -22.80 -23.31
C ILE A 139 2.30 -21.84 -24.44
#